data_37db72508535392abe7abb27b2b5a92a
#
_entry.id   37db72508535392abe7abb27b2b5a92a
#
_cell.length_a   1.000
_cell.length_b   1.000
_cell.length_c   1.000
_cell.angle_alpha   90.00
_cell.angle_beta   90.00
_cell.angle_gamma   90.00
#
_symmetry.space_group_name_H-M   'P 1'
#
loop_
_entity.id
_entity.type
_entity.pdbx_description
1 polymer ?
#
loop_
_entity_poly.entity_id
_entity_poly.type
_entity_poly.pdbx_seq_one_letter_code
_entity_poly.pdbx_strand_id
1 'polypeptide(L)'
;MRIRSNTYEKVCHLISSNIRDKVKHKSHVVLGLATGSTPIGIYEKLSKMKNTNFGDTITFNLDEYVGIDKNHDQSYQFFMNKHLFNNINFRRHYFPTEENYN
;
A
#
# COMPACT_ATOMS: atom_id res chain seq x y z
N MET A 1 19.90 4.67 -12.06
CA MET A 1 19.57 4.80 -10.63
C MET A 1 18.76 6.05 -10.38
N ARG A 2 17.69 5.93 -9.62
CA ARG A 2 16.89 7.09 -9.26
C ARG A 2 17.40 7.68 -7.95
N ILE A 3 17.70 8.97 -7.95
CA ILE A 3 18.08 9.68 -6.73
C ILE A 3 16.83 10.34 -6.16
N ARG A 4 16.53 10.01 -4.92
CA ARG A 4 15.39 10.60 -4.21
C ARG A 4 15.80 11.97 -3.66
N SER A 5 14.94 12.96 -3.87
CA SER A 5 15.15 14.28 -3.31
C SER A 5 14.84 14.30 -1.81
N ASN A 6 15.40 15.29 -1.09
CA ASN A 6 15.05 15.51 0.31
C ASN A 6 13.55 15.80 0.48
N THR A 7 12.94 16.48 -0.49
CA THR A 7 11.52 16.76 -0.48
C THR A 7 10.70 15.48 -0.57
N TYR A 8 11.10 14.57 -1.48
CA TYR A 8 10.42 13.28 -1.62
C TYR A 8 10.48 12.49 -0.31
N GLU A 9 11.65 12.41 0.31
CA GLU A 9 11.82 11.68 1.57
C GLU A 9 10.98 12.29 2.69
N LYS A 10 10.92 13.63 2.77
CA LYS A 10 10.08 14.31 3.76
C LYS A 10 8.61 14.03 3.56
N VAL A 11 8.13 14.05 2.31
CA VAL A 11 6.74 13.75 2.01
C VAL A 11 6.41 12.31 2.36
N CYS A 12 7.26 11.36 2.02
CA CYS A 12 7.07 9.96 2.38
C CYS A 12 7.01 9.78 3.90
N HIS A 13 7.87 10.46 4.63
CA HIS A 13 7.87 10.42 6.08
C HIS A 13 6.58 10.98 6.66
N LEU A 14 6.11 12.12 6.17
CA LEU A 14 4.87 12.74 6.62
C LEU A 14 3.67 11.84 6.38
N ILE A 15 3.56 11.28 5.17
CA ILE A 15 2.42 10.44 4.80
C ILE A 15 2.44 9.14 5.60
N SER A 16 3.59 8.48 5.69
CA SER A 16 3.68 7.22 6.43
C SER A 16 3.42 7.42 7.92
N SER A 17 3.91 8.52 8.50
CA SER A 17 3.65 8.85 9.91
C SER A 17 2.17 9.15 10.15
N ASN A 18 1.51 9.82 9.21
CA ASN A 18 0.09 10.12 9.28
C ASN A 18 -0.74 8.82 9.27
N ILE A 19 -0.38 7.89 8.39
CA ILE A 19 -1.04 6.58 8.32
C ILE A 19 -0.84 5.84 9.65
N ARG A 20 0.38 5.79 10.15
CA ARG A 20 0.69 5.15 11.44
C ARG A 20 -0.16 5.71 12.57
N ASP A 21 -0.27 7.03 12.66
CA ASP A 21 -1.00 7.68 13.74
C ASP A 21 -2.50 7.35 13.66
N LYS A 22 -3.07 7.33 12.45
CA LYS A 22 -4.46 6.95 12.26
C LYS A 22 -4.70 5.50 12.63
N VAL A 23 -3.81 4.60 12.25
CA VAL A 23 -3.92 3.18 12.57
C VAL A 23 -3.83 2.96 14.09
N LYS A 24 -2.99 3.71 14.78
CA LYS A 24 -2.85 3.60 16.23
C LYS A 24 -4.05 4.13 17.01
N HIS A 25 -4.73 5.14 16.48
CA HIS A 25 -5.79 5.84 17.21
C HIS A 25 -7.21 5.43 16.80
N LYS A 26 -7.35 4.63 15.75
CA LYS A 26 -8.66 4.18 15.25
C LYS A 26 -8.69 2.67 15.18
N SER A 27 -9.82 2.07 15.56
CA SER A 27 -10.00 0.62 15.53
C SER A 27 -10.15 0.06 14.13
N HIS A 28 -10.66 0.87 13.20
CA HIS A 28 -10.87 0.44 11.81
C HIS A 28 -10.40 1.53 10.87
N VAL A 29 -9.40 1.22 10.05
CA VAL A 29 -8.86 2.15 9.07
C VAL A 29 -8.95 1.51 7.69
N VAL A 30 -9.36 2.32 6.71
CA VAL A 30 -9.40 1.91 5.31
C VAL A 30 -8.42 2.77 4.54
N LEU A 31 -7.51 2.14 3.82
CA LEU A 31 -6.50 2.83 3.01
C LEU A 31 -6.76 2.62 1.53
N GLY A 32 -6.82 3.70 0.78
CA GLY A 32 -6.77 3.66 -0.67
C GLY A 32 -5.32 3.68 -1.13
N LEU A 33 -4.92 2.72 -1.95
CA LEU A 33 -3.54 2.55 -2.35
C LEU A 33 -3.39 2.64 -3.87
N ALA A 34 -2.22 3.08 -4.30
CA ALA A 34 -1.87 3.20 -5.70
C ALA A 34 -0.56 2.48 -5.99
N THR A 35 -0.35 2.11 -7.24
CA THR A 35 0.92 1.59 -7.73
C THR A 35 1.76 2.71 -8.34
N GLY A 36 2.92 2.36 -8.84
CA GLY A 36 3.84 3.30 -9.46
C GLY A 36 5.04 3.59 -8.58
N SER A 37 5.98 4.36 -9.11
CA SER A 37 7.23 4.64 -8.40
C SER A 37 7.05 5.63 -7.25
N THR A 38 6.06 6.49 -7.33
CA THR A 38 5.85 7.55 -6.34
C THR A 38 5.54 7.01 -4.93
N PRO A 39 4.63 6.04 -4.74
CA PRO A 39 4.32 5.57 -3.40
C PRO A 39 5.31 4.55 -2.82
N ILE A 40 6.29 4.09 -3.58
CA ILE A 40 7.23 3.07 -3.10
C ILE A 40 7.93 3.51 -1.81
N GLY A 41 8.36 4.75 -1.73
CA GLY A 41 9.01 5.28 -0.53
C GLY A 41 8.11 5.27 0.70
N ILE A 42 6.82 5.49 0.50
CA ILE A 42 5.83 5.39 1.59
C ILE A 42 5.71 3.94 2.05
N TYR A 43 5.61 3.01 1.11
CA TYR A 43 5.47 1.57 1.42
C TYR A 43 6.71 1.03 2.14
N GLU A 44 7.90 1.46 1.73
CA GLU A 44 9.13 1.08 2.41
C GLU A 44 9.13 1.52 3.87
N LYS A 45 8.69 2.75 4.13
CA LYS A 45 8.66 3.28 5.49
C LYS A 45 7.61 2.57 6.34
N LEU A 46 6.43 2.29 5.79
CA LEU A 46 5.41 1.51 6.48
C LEU A 46 5.91 0.10 6.82
N SER A 47 6.62 -0.53 5.89
CA SER A 47 7.15 -1.88 6.08
C SER A 47 8.18 -1.97 7.21
N LYS A 48 8.81 -0.86 7.57
CA LYS A 48 9.79 -0.80 8.66
C LYS A 48 9.18 -0.43 10.00
N MET A 49 7.90 -0.15 10.06
CA MET A 49 7.22 0.25 11.30
C MET A 49 6.80 -0.97 12.12
N LYS A 50 7.73 -1.55 12.85
CA LYS A 50 7.52 -2.83 13.55
C LYS A 50 6.58 -2.74 14.74
N ASN A 51 6.38 -1.57 15.30
CA ASN A 51 5.52 -1.38 16.46
C ASN A 51 4.10 -0.97 16.09
N THR A 52 3.76 -0.98 14.82
CA THR A 52 2.42 -0.62 14.34
C THR A 52 1.68 -1.89 13.92
N ASN A 53 0.50 -2.09 14.46
CA ASN A 53 -0.34 -3.24 14.12
C ASN A 53 -1.35 -2.84 13.06
N PHE A 54 -1.19 -3.37 11.85
CA PHE A 54 -2.10 -3.13 10.74
C PHE A 54 -3.18 -4.21 10.60
N GLY A 55 -3.31 -5.09 11.60
CA GLY A 55 -4.22 -6.24 11.53
C GLY A 55 -5.69 -5.91 11.42
N ASP A 56 -6.10 -4.69 11.75
CA ASP A 56 -7.48 -4.22 11.58
C ASP A 56 -7.64 -3.27 10.40
N THR A 57 -6.60 -3.09 9.62
CA THR A 57 -6.60 -2.17 8.47
C THR A 57 -6.99 -2.91 7.20
N ILE A 58 -7.90 -2.31 6.44
CA ILE A 58 -8.34 -2.82 5.15
C ILE A 58 -7.78 -1.90 4.07
N THR A 59 -7.27 -2.48 2.99
CA THR A 59 -6.74 -1.71 1.88
C THR A 59 -7.57 -1.90 0.62
N PHE A 60 -7.72 -0.84 -0.17
CA PHE A 60 -8.32 -0.88 -1.50
C PHE A 60 -7.33 -0.29 -2.48
N ASN A 61 -6.97 -1.05 -3.49
CA ASN A 61 -6.23 -0.49 -4.61
C ASN A 61 -7.18 0.21 -5.57
N LEU A 62 -6.74 1.33 -6.11
CA LEU A 62 -7.59 2.20 -6.91
C LEU A 62 -7.86 1.65 -8.30
N ASP A 63 -6.95 0.84 -8.83
CA ASP A 63 -7.09 0.26 -10.15
C ASP A 63 -6.37 -1.08 -10.26
N GLU A 64 -6.65 -1.80 -11.32
CA GLU A 64 -5.97 -3.03 -11.73
C GLU A 64 -6.23 -3.22 -13.23
N TYR A 65 -5.33 -3.93 -13.90
CA TYR A 65 -5.55 -4.32 -15.30
C TYR A 65 -6.66 -5.36 -15.40
N VAL A 66 -7.61 -5.14 -16.30
CA VAL A 66 -8.69 -6.09 -16.57
C VAL A 66 -8.11 -7.26 -17.39
N GLY A 67 -8.45 -8.47 -16.98
CA GLY A 67 -8.05 -9.68 -17.72
C GLY A 67 -6.63 -10.15 -17.49
N ILE A 68 -5.84 -9.45 -16.68
CA ILE A 68 -4.48 -9.89 -16.35
C ILE A 68 -4.52 -10.88 -15.19
N ASP A 69 -3.68 -11.90 -15.25
CA ASP A 69 -3.51 -12.81 -14.13
C ASP A 69 -2.88 -12.07 -12.95
N LYS A 70 -3.42 -12.29 -11.76
CA LYS A 70 -2.94 -11.62 -10.54
C LYS A 70 -1.47 -11.92 -10.23
N ASN A 71 -0.95 -13.04 -10.70
CA ASN A 71 0.44 -13.42 -10.50
C ASN A 71 1.37 -12.94 -11.62
N HIS A 72 0.82 -12.28 -12.63
CA HIS A 72 1.62 -11.70 -13.71
C HIS A 72 2.44 -10.53 -13.15
N ASP A 73 3.70 -10.42 -13.54
CA ASP A 73 4.61 -9.40 -13.01
C ASP A 73 4.18 -7.96 -13.36
N GLN A 74 3.26 -7.78 -14.28
CA GLN A 74 2.70 -6.47 -14.63
C GLN A 74 1.40 -6.17 -13.89
N SER A 75 0.84 -7.12 -13.15
CA SER A 75 -0.38 -6.83 -12.38
C SER A 75 -0.07 -5.91 -11.19
N TYR A 76 -1.05 -5.10 -10.81
CA TYR A 76 -0.92 -4.24 -9.64
C TYR A 76 -0.93 -5.06 -8.34
N GLN A 77 -1.60 -6.19 -8.36
CA GLN A 77 -1.59 -7.11 -7.23
C GLN A 77 -0.17 -7.66 -6.99
N PHE A 78 0.54 -8.03 -8.04
CA PHE A 78 1.94 -8.44 -7.94
C PHE A 78 2.81 -7.32 -7.38
N PHE A 79 2.62 -6.09 -7.88
CA PHE A 79 3.35 -4.92 -7.39
C PHE A 79 3.11 -4.71 -5.89
N MET A 80 1.86 -4.75 -5.45
CA MET A 80 1.52 -4.51 -4.06
C MET A 80 2.06 -5.60 -3.14
N ASN A 81 2.04 -6.85 -3.57
CA ASN A 81 2.63 -7.94 -2.81
C ASN A 81 4.13 -7.72 -2.60
N LYS A 82 4.82 -7.36 -3.67
CA LYS A 82 6.27 -7.15 -3.64
C LYS A 82 6.67 -5.99 -2.73
N HIS A 83 5.94 -4.88 -2.79
CA HIS A 83 6.36 -3.64 -2.12
C HIS A 83 5.73 -3.43 -0.76
N LEU A 84 4.62 -4.07 -0.46
CA LEU A 84 3.90 -3.81 0.79
C LEU A 84 3.34 -5.07 1.44
N PHE A 85 2.52 -5.85 0.73
CA PHE A 85 1.72 -6.90 1.37
C PHE A 85 2.53 -8.08 1.87
N ASN A 86 3.69 -8.35 1.28
CA ASN A 86 4.59 -9.38 1.79
C ASN A 86 5.29 -8.98 3.10
N ASN A 87 5.26 -7.69 3.42
CA ASN A 87 5.97 -7.13 4.57
C ASN A 87 5.05 -6.76 5.73
N ILE A 88 3.76 -6.60 5.47
CA ILE A 88 2.77 -6.14 6.46
C ILE A 88 1.52 -7.00 6.34
N ASN A 89 1.01 -7.48 7.47
CA ASN A 89 -0.23 -8.23 7.53
C ASN A 89 -1.41 -7.27 7.75
N PHE A 90 -2.12 -6.98 6.67
CA PHE A 90 -3.39 -6.25 6.76
C PHE A 90 -4.53 -7.24 6.96
N ARG A 91 -5.66 -6.75 7.46
CA ARG A 91 -6.84 -7.59 7.64
C ARG A 91 -7.36 -8.11 6.31
N ARG A 92 -7.49 -7.24 5.33
CA ARG A 92 -7.89 -7.57 3.96
C ARG A 92 -7.34 -6.54 3.00
N HIS A 93 -7.13 -6.97 1.76
CA HIS A 93 -6.82 -6.07 0.67
C HIS A 93 -7.66 -6.42 -0.54
N TYR A 94 -8.24 -5.40 -1.15
CA TYR A 94 -9.15 -5.53 -2.27
C TYR A 94 -8.56 -4.85 -3.51
N PHE A 95 -8.82 -5.46 -4.65
CA PHE A 95 -8.46 -4.91 -5.95
C PHE A 95 -9.71 -4.82 -6.81
N PRO A 96 -9.84 -3.82 -7.70
CA PRO A 96 -10.94 -3.82 -8.67
C PRO A 96 -10.74 -5.00 -9.61
N THR A 97 -11.73 -5.88 -9.66
CA THR A 97 -11.77 -7.04 -10.54
C THR A 97 -13.12 -7.07 -11.22
N GLU A 98 -13.26 -7.89 -12.25
CA GLU A 98 -14.55 -8.03 -12.94
C GLU A 98 -15.66 -8.45 -11.98
N GLU A 99 -15.34 -9.21 -10.95
CA GLU A 99 -16.30 -9.65 -9.94
C GLU A 99 -16.76 -8.50 -9.04
N ASN A 100 -15.96 -7.45 -8.92
CA ASN A 100 -16.20 -6.34 -8.00
C ASN A 100 -16.79 -5.11 -8.69
N TYR A 101 -17.03 -5.18 -10.00
CA TYR A 101 -17.51 -4.02 -10.76
C TYR A 101 -19.03 -3.88 -10.81
N ASN A 102 -19.74 -4.61 -10.05
CA ASN A 102 -21.22 -4.54 -10.11
C ASN A 102 -21.79 -3.66 -9.01
#